data_9a70ba22c879aaf5dd99e50c6218aba6
#
_entry.id   9a70ba22c879aaf5dd99e50c6218aba6
#
_cell.length_a   1.000
_cell.length_b   1.000
_cell.length_c   1.000
_cell.angle_alpha   90.00
_cell.angle_beta   90.00
_cell.angle_gamma   90.00
#
_symmetry.space_group_name_H-M   'P 1'
#
loop_
_entity.id
_entity.type
_entity.pdbx_description
1 polymer ?
#
loop_
_entity_poly.entity_id
_entity_poly.type
_entity_poly.pdbx_seq_one_letter_code
_entity_poly.pdbx_strand_id
1 'polypeptide(L)'
;GADDRLACVRAALSRRTPVSIGAIGGSITAGSNYAVRSGATHLYHHKLLAALDAIHPVRNGHSLSNGGVPGTGPTYMEHCVHDHMPRRADLLLVEYAVNTDRNPASFERLLRTLLLLPHAPALVVVNAHRWRAVRPQDGRTDKCWNSKWPVDMAANATQRAAQSWGSAGQRDEINSDEDAIADLCRHYNVPLVSMRGALLGAVRSGALSIPAFMRDCKHPAGEGHTYLAQLLLHRLLSPPALTQAPPARGHPHKCR
;
A
#
# COMPACT_ATOMS: atom_id res chain seq x y z
N GLY A 1 -5.78 19.24 -7.47
CA GLY A 1 -4.76 18.40 -6.77
C GLY A 1 -4.92 16.92 -7.08
N ALA A 2 -4.09 16.07 -6.50
CA ALA A 2 -4.16 14.63 -6.75
C ALA A 2 -5.46 14.00 -6.21
N ASP A 3 -6.04 14.56 -5.17
CA ASP A 3 -7.36 14.13 -4.64
C ASP A 3 -8.50 14.45 -5.63
N ASP A 4 -8.38 15.51 -6.44
CA ASP A 4 -9.36 15.83 -7.47
C ASP A 4 -9.37 14.77 -8.59
N ARG A 5 -8.19 14.19 -8.89
CA ARG A 5 -8.08 13.09 -9.85
C ARG A 5 -8.79 11.83 -9.35
N LEU A 6 -8.75 11.58 -8.03
CA LEU A 6 -9.49 10.47 -7.42
C LEU A 6 -11.00 10.66 -7.52
N ALA A 7 -11.49 11.91 -7.50
CA ALA A 7 -12.89 12.22 -7.79
C ALA A 7 -13.29 11.81 -9.21
N CYS A 8 -12.39 11.91 -10.20
CA CYS A 8 -12.64 11.42 -11.55
C CYS A 8 -12.79 9.89 -11.60
N VAL A 9 -11.98 9.16 -10.85
CA VAL A 9 -12.13 7.69 -10.73
C VAL A 9 -13.47 7.34 -10.10
N ARG A 10 -13.86 7.99 -8.99
CA ARG A 10 -15.18 7.80 -8.36
C ARG A 10 -16.33 8.08 -9.33
N ALA A 11 -16.23 9.16 -10.10
CA ALA A 11 -17.23 9.50 -11.10
C ALA A 11 -17.32 8.45 -12.23
N ALA A 12 -16.19 7.90 -12.66
CA ALA A 12 -16.17 6.80 -13.64
C ALA A 12 -16.84 5.54 -13.08
N LEU A 13 -16.51 5.14 -11.85
CA LEU A 13 -17.14 4.02 -11.16
C LEU A 13 -18.67 4.21 -11.02
N SER A 14 -19.11 5.40 -10.58
CA SER A 14 -20.53 5.70 -10.43
C SER A 14 -21.29 5.65 -11.76
N ARG A 15 -20.63 6.02 -12.86
CA ARG A 15 -21.20 5.94 -14.21
C ARG A 15 -21.06 4.56 -14.86
N ARG A 16 -20.50 3.59 -14.15
CA ARG A 16 -20.19 2.25 -14.67
C ARG A 16 -19.31 2.32 -15.93
N THR A 17 -18.35 3.23 -15.93
CA THR A 17 -17.33 3.35 -16.96
C THR A 17 -16.12 2.48 -16.55
N PRO A 18 -15.54 1.70 -17.47
CA PRO A 18 -14.34 0.93 -17.16
C PRO A 18 -13.21 1.81 -16.64
N VAL A 19 -12.50 1.33 -15.61
CA VAL A 19 -11.33 1.98 -15.01
C VAL A 19 -10.11 1.11 -15.26
N SER A 20 -9.03 1.71 -15.73
CA SER A 20 -7.72 1.07 -15.90
C SER A 20 -6.85 1.34 -14.69
N ILE A 21 -6.43 0.28 -14.01
CA ILE A 21 -5.62 0.33 -12.79
C ILE A 21 -4.21 -0.14 -13.10
N GLY A 22 -3.21 0.64 -12.72
CA GLY A 22 -1.81 0.22 -12.66
C GLY A 22 -1.39 0.04 -11.20
N ALA A 23 -0.58 -0.98 -10.92
CA ALA A 23 0.05 -1.15 -9.61
C ALA A 23 1.56 -1.26 -9.82
N ILE A 24 2.33 -0.35 -9.22
CA ILE A 24 3.78 -0.37 -9.22
C ILE A 24 4.31 -0.50 -7.80
N GLY A 25 5.40 -1.22 -7.62
CA GLY A 25 5.93 -1.51 -6.30
C GLY A 25 7.05 -2.52 -6.32
N GLY A 26 7.46 -2.93 -5.14
CA GLY A 26 8.46 -3.97 -4.92
C GLY A 26 7.86 -5.38 -4.94
N SER A 27 8.45 -6.25 -4.12
CA SER A 27 8.05 -7.66 -4.00
C SER A 27 6.61 -7.86 -3.51
N ILE A 28 6.07 -6.94 -2.73
CA ILE A 28 4.69 -7.00 -2.24
C ILE A 28 3.71 -6.86 -3.40
N THR A 29 3.91 -5.87 -4.26
CA THR A 29 3.10 -5.64 -5.47
C THR A 29 3.32 -6.74 -6.49
N ALA A 30 4.57 -7.15 -6.72
CA ALA A 30 4.88 -8.24 -7.64
C ALA A 30 4.28 -9.60 -7.23
N GLY A 31 3.99 -9.78 -5.93
CA GLY A 31 3.51 -11.05 -5.39
C GLY A 31 4.60 -12.09 -5.25
N SER A 32 5.85 -11.67 -5.10
CA SER A 32 6.98 -12.59 -4.91
C SER A 32 6.75 -13.52 -3.72
N ASN A 33 7.05 -14.78 -3.91
CA ASN A 33 6.86 -15.85 -2.92
C ASN A 33 5.39 -16.21 -2.59
N TYR A 34 4.41 -15.41 -2.99
CA TYR A 34 3.00 -15.70 -2.72
C TYR A 34 2.23 -16.13 -3.98
N ALA A 35 2.38 -15.39 -5.07
CA ALA A 35 1.65 -15.63 -6.32
C ALA A 35 1.98 -16.98 -6.98
N VAL A 36 3.19 -17.48 -6.77
CA VAL A 36 3.64 -18.77 -7.33
C VAL A 36 2.85 -19.97 -6.77
N ARG A 37 2.34 -19.86 -5.52
CA ARG A 37 1.61 -20.95 -4.85
C ARG A 37 0.09 -20.78 -4.85
N SER A 38 -0.42 -19.57 -4.98
CA SER A 38 -1.84 -19.25 -4.74
C SER A 38 -2.50 -18.50 -5.88
N GLY A 39 -1.76 -18.19 -6.95
CA GLY A 39 -2.23 -17.35 -8.05
C GLY A 39 -2.25 -15.85 -7.73
N ALA A 40 -2.28 -15.03 -8.78
CA ALA A 40 -2.25 -13.57 -8.66
C ALA A 40 -3.48 -12.99 -7.93
N THR A 41 -4.59 -13.73 -7.89
CA THR A 41 -5.87 -13.30 -7.30
C THR A 41 -5.81 -12.95 -5.81
N HIS A 42 -4.77 -13.42 -5.09
CA HIS A 42 -4.59 -13.14 -3.66
C HIS A 42 -3.90 -11.80 -3.36
N LEU A 43 -3.36 -11.11 -4.36
CA LEU A 43 -2.69 -9.84 -4.18
C LEU A 43 -3.68 -8.70 -3.94
N TYR A 44 -3.29 -7.70 -3.17
CA TYR A 44 -4.17 -6.60 -2.76
C TYR A 44 -4.84 -5.87 -3.93
N HIS A 45 -4.10 -5.65 -5.03
CA HIS A 45 -4.65 -4.98 -6.21
C HIS A 45 -5.62 -5.87 -7.00
N HIS A 46 -5.42 -7.19 -7.05
CA HIS A 46 -6.40 -8.12 -7.63
C HIS A 46 -7.66 -8.24 -6.79
N LYS A 47 -7.53 -8.26 -5.45
CA LYS A 47 -8.68 -8.23 -4.54
C LYS A 47 -9.45 -6.91 -4.66
N LEU A 48 -8.76 -5.80 -4.82
CA LEU A 48 -9.39 -4.51 -5.11
C LEU A 48 -10.17 -4.55 -6.42
N LEU A 49 -9.56 -5.05 -7.50
CA LEU A 49 -10.21 -5.21 -8.80
C LEU A 49 -11.49 -6.04 -8.69
N ALA A 50 -11.41 -7.20 -8.05
CA ALA A 50 -12.57 -8.08 -7.85
C ALA A 50 -13.69 -7.39 -7.06
N ALA A 51 -13.34 -6.61 -6.04
CA ALA A 51 -14.32 -5.83 -5.27
C ALA A 51 -14.97 -4.71 -6.12
N LEU A 52 -14.19 -4.03 -6.94
CA LEU A 52 -14.72 -2.99 -7.84
C LEU A 52 -15.63 -3.59 -8.92
N ASP A 53 -15.26 -4.73 -9.52
CA ASP A 53 -16.11 -5.44 -10.49
C ASP A 53 -17.43 -5.91 -9.87
N ALA A 54 -17.41 -6.30 -8.58
CA ALA A 54 -18.62 -6.70 -7.86
C ALA A 54 -19.53 -5.51 -7.52
N ILE A 55 -18.97 -4.36 -7.10
CA ILE A 55 -19.74 -3.19 -6.63
C ILE A 55 -20.17 -2.30 -7.81
N HIS A 56 -19.29 -2.14 -8.79
CA HIS A 56 -19.47 -1.30 -9.96
C HIS A 56 -19.28 -2.10 -11.26
N PRO A 57 -20.13 -3.09 -11.54
CA PRO A 57 -19.94 -3.96 -12.69
C PRO A 57 -20.00 -3.18 -14.01
N VAL A 58 -19.06 -3.48 -14.90
CA VAL A 58 -18.99 -2.95 -16.26
C VAL A 58 -18.92 -4.09 -17.27
N ARG A 59 -19.41 -3.86 -18.49
CA ARG A 59 -19.59 -4.93 -19.49
C ARG A 59 -18.34 -5.79 -19.74
N ASN A 60 -17.15 -5.16 -19.77
CA ASN A 60 -15.89 -5.86 -20.06
C ASN A 60 -14.97 -5.93 -18.82
N GLY A 61 -15.51 -5.63 -17.62
CA GLY A 61 -14.73 -5.51 -16.39
C GLY A 61 -13.83 -4.26 -16.35
N HIS A 62 -13.30 -3.97 -15.17
CA HIS A 62 -12.19 -3.05 -15.03
C HIS A 62 -10.89 -3.76 -15.43
N SER A 63 -9.82 -3.03 -15.72
CA SER A 63 -8.54 -3.63 -16.09
C SER A 63 -7.46 -3.36 -15.04
N LEU A 64 -6.53 -4.30 -14.89
CA LEU A 64 -5.41 -4.21 -13.96
C LEU A 64 -4.10 -4.62 -14.66
N SER A 65 -3.07 -3.81 -14.47
CA SER A 65 -1.69 -4.12 -14.86
C SER A 65 -0.82 -4.15 -13.62
N ASN A 66 -0.13 -5.26 -13.38
CA ASN A 66 0.83 -5.41 -12.29
C ASN A 66 2.24 -5.14 -12.83
N GLY A 67 2.80 -3.99 -12.49
CA GLY A 67 4.16 -3.56 -12.81
C GLY A 67 5.12 -3.65 -11.61
N GLY A 68 4.79 -4.44 -10.59
CA GLY A 68 5.66 -4.69 -9.46
C GLY A 68 6.93 -5.44 -9.86
N VAL A 69 8.11 -4.98 -9.38
CA VAL A 69 9.40 -5.61 -9.65
C VAL A 69 10.07 -5.99 -8.33
N PRO A 70 10.28 -7.29 -8.05
CA PRO A 70 10.85 -7.73 -6.79
C PRO A 70 12.24 -7.16 -6.54
N GLY A 71 12.52 -6.76 -5.28
CA GLY A 71 13.85 -6.28 -4.87
C GLY A 71 14.20 -4.89 -5.38
N THR A 72 13.27 -4.18 -6.05
CA THR A 72 13.51 -2.81 -6.52
C THR A 72 12.88 -1.78 -5.57
N GLY A 73 13.38 -0.57 -5.63
CA GLY A 73 12.89 0.60 -4.92
C GLY A 73 12.49 1.73 -5.87
N PRO A 74 12.12 2.89 -5.33
CA PRO A 74 11.73 4.07 -6.10
C PRO A 74 12.80 4.51 -7.10
N THR A 75 14.08 4.37 -6.75
CA THR A 75 15.21 4.73 -7.62
C THR A 75 15.19 3.99 -8.96
N TYR A 76 14.81 2.70 -8.95
CA TYR A 76 14.63 1.95 -10.19
C TYR A 76 13.41 2.44 -10.97
N MET A 77 12.29 2.54 -10.27
CA MET A 77 11.00 2.82 -10.89
C MET A 77 10.90 4.24 -11.47
N GLU A 78 11.59 5.22 -10.90
CA GLU A 78 11.61 6.60 -11.44
C GLU A 78 12.12 6.67 -12.88
N HIS A 79 12.97 5.72 -13.30
CA HIS A 79 13.52 5.63 -14.66
C HIS A 79 12.76 4.66 -15.57
N CYS A 80 12.05 3.69 -15.00
CA CYS A 80 11.44 2.59 -15.75
C CYS A 80 9.90 2.60 -15.72
N VAL A 81 9.28 3.65 -15.19
CA VAL A 81 7.83 3.69 -14.95
C VAL A 81 7.00 3.39 -16.20
N HIS A 82 7.44 3.84 -17.36
CA HIS A 82 6.72 3.66 -18.62
C HIS A 82 6.67 2.20 -19.10
N ASP A 83 7.63 1.38 -18.66
CA ASP A 83 7.71 -0.04 -19.01
C ASP A 83 6.84 -0.90 -18.07
N HIS A 84 6.49 -0.36 -16.90
CA HIS A 84 5.83 -1.10 -15.81
C HIS A 84 4.38 -0.69 -15.56
N MET A 85 3.85 0.29 -16.28
CA MET A 85 2.47 0.74 -16.12
C MET A 85 1.72 0.76 -17.45
N PRO A 86 0.39 0.64 -17.45
CA PRO A 86 -0.38 0.81 -18.66
C PRO A 86 -0.24 2.24 -19.18
N ARG A 87 -0.16 2.40 -20.50
CA ARG A 87 0.01 3.72 -21.15
C ARG A 87 -1.07 4.74 -20.74
N ARG A 88 -2.25 4.25 -20.37
CA ARG A 88 -3.40 5.07 -19.93
C ARG A 88 -4.00 4.43 -18.69
N ALA A 89 -3.40 4.71 -17.54
CA ALA A 89 -4.00 4.36 -16.26
C ALA A 89 -4.94 5.49 -15.81
N ASP A 90 -6.10 5.14 -15.28
CA ASP A 90 -6.98 6.07 -14.56
C ASP A 90 -6.56 6.17 -13.10
N LEU A 91 -6.07 5.05 -12.54
CA LEU A 91 -5.63 4.91 -11.16
C LEU A 91 -4.26 4.22 -11.11
N LEU A 92 -3.31 4.78 -10.37
CA LEU A 92 -2.03 4.14 -10.06
C LEU A 92 -1.91 3.91 -8.55
N LEU A 93 -1.63 2.67 -8.19
CA LEU A 93 -1.28 2.23 -6.84
C LEU A 93 0.25 2.18 -6.73
N VAL A 94 0.83 2.86 -5.74
CA VAL A 94 2.28 3.03 -5.61
C VAL A 94 2.75 2.49 -4.26
N GLU A 95 3.45 1.34 -4.25
CA GLU A 95 3.86 0.63 -3.03
C GLU A 95 5.38 0.50 -2.93
N TYR A 96 6.02 1.30 -2.08
CA TYR A 96 7.47 1.26 -1.85
C TYR A 96 7.88 1.47 -0.38
N ALA A 97 6.95 1.52 0.58
CA ALA A 97 7.26 1.84 1.97
C ALA A 97 8.31 0.94 2.63
N VAL A 98 8.46 -0.29 2.15
CA VAL A 98 9.46 -1.24 2.66
C VAL A 98 10.71 -1.35 1.79
N ASN A 99 10.80 -0.57 0.69
CA ASN A 99 11.84 -0.65 -0.34
C ASN A 99 12.54 0.69 -0.64
N THR A 100 12.38 1.72 0.19
CA THR A 100 12.97 3.05 -0.07
C THR A 100 14.45 3.12 0.31
N ASP A 101 15.00 2.11 0.97
CA ASP A 101 16.38 2.04 1.46
C ASP A 101 16.79 3.28 2.29
N ARG A 102 15.84 3.85 3.04
CA ARG A 102 15.98 5.09 3.82
C ARG A 102 16.32 6.32 2.96
N ASN A 103 15.90 6.29 1.72
CA ASN A 103 16.09 7.40 0.78
C ASN A 103 14.74 7.98 0.33
N PRO A 104 14.08 8.82 1.14
CA PRO A 104 12.79 9.42 0.79
C PRO A 104 12.88 10.33 -0.45
N ALA A 105 14.06 10.85 -0.78
CA ALA A 105 14.25 11.69 -1.97
C ALA A 105 14.04 10.89 -3.27
N SER A 106 14.36 9.60 -3.30
CA SER A 106 14.07 8.77 -4.47
C SER A 106 12.57 8.55 -4.65
N PHE A 107 11.85 8.39 -3.54
CA PHE A 107 10.39 8.29 -3.59
C PHE A 107 9.75 9.61 -4.02
N GLU A 108 10.28 10.73 -3.57
CA GLU A 108 9.83 12.05 -4.01
C GLU A 108 10.00 12.24 -5.52
N ARG A 109 11.16 11.90 -6.08
CA ARG A 109 11.39 12.01 -7.53
C ARG A 109 10.42 11.13 -8.32
N LEU A 110 10.21 9.88 -7.89
CA LEU A 110 9.20 9.00 -8.49
C LEU A 110 7.82 9.65 -8.41
N LEU A 111 7.41 10.14 -7.25
CA LEU A 111 6.10 10.76 -7.06
C LEU A 111 5.90 11.95 -8.00
N ARG A 112 6.91 12.81 -8.14
CA ARG A 112 6.89 13.94 -9.08
C ARG A 112 6.77 13.48 -10.53
N THR A 113 7.51 12.44 -10.92
CA THR A 113 7.41 11.83 -12.27
C THR A 113 5.99 11.35 -12.53
N LEU A 114 5.37 10.65 -11.58
CA LEU A 114 3.99 10.15 -11.71
C LEU A 114 2.95 11.28 -11.77
N LEU A 115 3.14 12.35 -11.01
CA LEU A 115 2.25 13.51 -11.03
C LEU A 115 2.29 14.28 -12.36
N LEU A 116 3.43 14.22 -13.08
CA LEU A 116 3.65 14.87 -14.36
C LEU A 116 3.26 14.02 -15.57
N LEU A 117 2.75 12.79 -15.35
CA LEU A 117 2.31 11.94 -16.46
C LEU A 117 1.23 12.62 -17.31
N PRO A 118 1.31 12.55 -18.65
CA PRO A 118 0.42 13.30 -19.55
C PRO A 118 -1.06 13.02 -19.36
N HIS A 119 -1.42 11.80 -18.94
CA HIS A 119 -2.81 11.40 -18.70
C HIS A 119 -3.29 11.70 -17.29
N ALA A 120 -2.41 12.26 -16.45
CA ALA A 120 -2.72 12.69 -15.10
C ALA A 120 -3.53 11.65 -14.28
N PRO A 121 -3.07 10.41 -14.14
CA PRO A 121 -3.78 9.38 -13.39
C PRO A 121 -4.01 9.82 -11.94
N ALA A 122 -5.06 9.31 -11.32
CA ALA A 122 -5.17 9.39 -9.87
C ALA A 122 -4.08 8.52 -9.23
N LEU A 123 -3.42 9.02 -8.20
CA LEU A 123 -2.41 8.27 -7.45
C LEU A 123 -2.97 7.90 -6.08
N VAL A 124 -2.70 6.67 -5.63
CA VAL A 124 -2.87 6.26 -4.24
C VAL A 124 -1.60 5.56 -3.79
N VAL A 125 -0.96 6.10 -2.78
CA VAL A 125 0.22 5.49 -2.17
C VAL A 125 -0.21 4.43 -1.17
N VAL A 126 0.44 3.26 -1.23
CA VAL A 126 0.14 2.10 -0.39
C VAL A 126 1.32 1.87 0.55
N ASN A 127 1.17 2.28 1.80
CA ASN A 127 2.18 2.03 2.82
C ASN A 127 1.93 0.66 3.49
N ALA A 128 2.59 -0.38 2.96
CA ALA A 128 2.79 -1.62 3.66
C ALA A 128 3.87 -1.42 4.73
N HIS A 129 3.58 -1.76 5.98
CA HIS A 129 4.47 -1.53 7.12
C HIS A 129 5.44 -2.69 7.31
N ARG A 130 6.67 -2.36 7.72
CA ARG A 130 7.64 -3.36 8.15
C ARG A 130 7.43 -3.67 9.64
N TRP A 131 6.75 -4.78 9.91
CA TRP A 131 6.47 -5.25 11.25
C TRP A 131 7.70 -5.97 11.82
N ARG A 132 8.33 -5.41 12.84
CA ARG A 132 9.49 -6.02 13.50
C ARG A 132 9.08 -6.63 14.82
N ALA A 133 9.53 -7.86 15.08
CA ALA A 133 9.47 -8.46 16.40
C ALA A 133 10.77 -8.20 17.16
N VAL A 134 10.68 -7.88 18.44
CA VAL A 134 11.83 -7.84 19.36
C VAL A 134 11.95 -9.20 20.03
N ARG A 135 13.14 -9.80 19.99
CA ARG A 135 13.39 -11.06 20.72
C ARG A 135 13.39 -10.79 22.22
N PRO A 136 12.58 -11.51 23.01
CA PRO A 136 12.54 -11.30 24.45
C PRO A 136 13.86 -11.62 25.17
N GLN A 137 14.73 -12.43 24.54
CA GLN A 137 15.92 -13.02 25.17
C GLN A 137 17.16 -12.14 25.09
N ASP A 138 17.32 -11.29 24.08
CA ASP A 138 18.52 -10.50 23.86
C ASP A 138 18.27 -9.03 23.49
N GLY A 139 17.02 -8.60 23.45
CA GLY A 139 16.62 -7.23 23.08
C GLY A 139 16.96 -6.85 21.64
N ARG A 140 17.44 -7.78 20.82
CA ARG A 140 17.79 -7.54 19.42
C ARG A 140 16.56 -7.58 18.54
N THR A 141 16.45 -6.61 17.66
CA THR A 141 15.45 -6.66 16.58
C THR A 141 15.81 -7.80 15.63
N ASP A 142 14.85 -8.68 15.38
CA ASP A 142 15.05 -9.78 14.45
C ASP A 142 15.40 -9.21 13.05
N LYS A 143 16.56 -9.61 12.53
CA LYS A 143 16.88 -9.31 11.14
C LYS A 143 15.87 -10.08 10.29
N CYS A 144 15.05 -9.38 9.54
CA CYS A 144 13.99 -9.92 8.69
C CYS A 144 14.39 -11.05 7.71
N TRP A 145 15.60 -11.51 7.71
CA TRP A 145 16.17 -12.28 6.61
C TRP A 145 16.04 -13.78 6.74
N ASN A 146 15.73 -14.37 7.91
CA ASN A 146 15.75 -15.82 8.03
C ASN A 146 14.80 -16.42 9.08
N SER A 147 13.94 -15.68 9.70
CA SER A 147 13.04 -16.28 10.67
C SER A 147 11.69 -16.57 10.05
N LYS A 148 11.44 -17.82 9.77
CA LYS A 148 10.12 -18.35 10.08
C LYS A 148 9.85 -17.84 11.49
N TRP A 149 8.84 -17.01 11.69
CA TRP A 149 8.45 -16.53 13.00
C TRP A 149 8.51 -17.72 13.96
N PRO A 150 9.35 -17.72 14.99
CA PRO A 150 9.26 -18.71 16.04
C PRO A 150 8.07 -18.35 16.90
N VAL A 151 6.90 -18.34 16.28
CA VAL A 151 5.66 -18.24 17.03
C VAL A 151 5.48 -19.65 17.56
N ASP A 152 5.63 -19.79 18.86
CA ASP A 152 5.09 -20.94 19.54
C ASP A 152 3.60 -20.95 19.26
N MET A 153 3.17 -21.77 18.30
CA MET A 153 1.76 -21.89 17.89
C MET A 153 0.89 -22.40 19.04
N ALA A 154 1.50 -22.94 20.10
CA ALA A 154 0.84 -23.33 21.34
C ALA A 154 0.62 -22.15 22.30
N ALA A 155 1.32 -21.02 22.12
CA ALA A 155 1.12 -19.84 22.96
C ALA A 155 -0.25 -19.23 22.71
N ASN A 156 -0.92 -18.77 23.78
CA ASN A 156 -2.17 -18.05 23.65
C ASN A 156 -1.98 -16.67 22.99
N ALA A 157 -3.06 -16.00 22.58
CA ALA A 157 -3.01 -14.73 21.86
C ALA A 157 -2.24 -13.64 22.64
N THR A 158 -2.36 -13.59 23.96
CA THR A 158 -1.67 -12.63 24.83
C THR A 158 -0.17 -12.89 24.87
N GLN A 159 0.23 -14.16 24.96
CA GLN A 159 1.65 -14.54 24.92
C GLN A 159 2.28 -14.28 23.55
N ARG A 160 1.55 -14.52 22.46
CA ARG A 160 1.99 -14.18 21.11
C ARG A 160 2.13 -12.67 20.91
N ALA A 161 1.22 -11.89 21.44
CA ALA A 161 1.30 -10.43 21.42
C ALA A 161 2.50 -9.91 22.24
N ALA A 162 2.75 -10.47 23.43
CA ALA A 162 3.89 -10.12 24.26
C ALA A 162 5.24 -10.53 23.63
N GLN A 163 5.29 -11.64 22.90
CA GLN A 163 6.47 -12.08 22.17
C GLN A 163 6.76 -11.21 20.93
N SER A 164 5.73 -10.60 20.34
CA SER A 164 5.87 -9.75 19.15
C SER A 164 6.14 -8.27 19.47
N TRP A 165 5.82 -7.83 20.68
CA TRP A 165 5.95 -6.44 21.14
C TRP A 165 6.66 -6.37 22.49
N GLY A 166 7.96 -6.58 22.52
CA GLY A 166 8.75 -6.24 23.70
C GLY A 166 8.67 -4.73 23.98
N SER A 167 8.94 -4.32 25.21
CA SER A 167 8.96 -2.91 25.66
C SER A 167 9.87 -1.96 24.85
N ALA A 168 10.64 -2.47 23.90
CA ALA A 168 11.43 -1.73 22.92
C ALA A 168 10.65 -1.35 21.64
N GLY A 169 9.39 -1.76 21.49
CA GLY A 169 8.59 -1.56 20.27
C GLY A 169 8.37 -0.11 19.85
N GLN A 170 8.62 0.83 20.74
CA GLN A 170 8.49 2.26 20.44
C GLN A 170 9.57 2.81 19.50
N ARG A 171 10.78 2.19 19.46
CA ARG A 171 11.88 2.69 18.60
C ARG A 171 11.83 2.13 17.18
N ASP A 172 11.19 1.01 16.96
CA ASP A 172 11.13 0.36 15.64
C ASP A 172 10.00 0.88 14.75
N GLU A 173 9.02 1.56 15.31
CA GLU A 173 7.99 2.30 14.57
C GLU A 173 8.60 3.46 13.75
N ILE A 174 9.73 3.99 14.20
CA ILE A 174 10.44 5.16 13.62
C ILE A 174 11.32 4.74 12.43
N ASN A 175 11.59 3.46 12.23
CA ASN A 175 12.53 2.98 11.23
C ASN A 175 11.90 2.57 9.89
N SER A 176 10.61 2.79 9.68
CA SER A 176 10.00 2.68 8.37
C SER A 176 10.01 4.04 7.69
N ASP A 177 10.32 4.09 6.41
CA ASP A 177 10.22 5.32 5.62
C ASP A 177 8.75 5.78 5.44
N GLU A 178 7.84 5.09 6.10
CA GLU A 178 6.39 5.33 6.04
C GLU A 178 6.01 6.74 6.47
N ASP A 179 6.67 7.28 7.51
CA ASP A 179 6.40 8.63 7.99
C ASP A 179 6.89 9.68 6.99
N ALA A 180 8.12 9.50 6.45
CA ALA A 180 8.65 10.37 5.41
C ALA A 180 7.79 10.32 4.13
N ILE A 181 7.32 9.12 3.74
CA ILE A 181 6.39 8.97 2.62
C ILE A 181 5.06 9.68 2.93
N ALA A 182 4.54 9.57 4.14
CA ALA A 182 3.31 10.24 4.54
C ALA A 182 3.45 11.76 4.49
N ASP A 183 4.61 12.31 4.88
CA ASP A 183 4.90 13.74 4.78
C ASP A 183 4.96 14.20 3.31
N LEU A 184 5.60 13.45 2.43
CA LEU A 184 5.60 13.71 0.99
C LEU A 184 4.18 13.63 0.41
N CYS A 185 3.40 12.62 0.76
CA CYS A 185 2.02 12.49 0.32
C CYS A 185 1.16 13.68 0.75
N ARG A 186 1.36 14.18 1.98
CA ARG A 186 0.68 15.39 2.48
C ARG A 186 1.12 16.62 1.71
N HIS A 187 2.42 16.78 1.47
CA HIS A 187 2.98 17.92 0.72
C HIS A 187 2.44 17.99 -0.72
N TYR A 188 2.39 16.87 -1.41
CA TYR A 188 1.90 16.79 -2.80
C TYR A 188 0.39 16.56 -2.91
N ASN A 189 -0.33 16.52 -1.78
CA ASN A 189 -1.76 16.22 -1.70
C ASN A 189 -2.11 14.91 -2.43
N VAL A 190 -1.31 13.86 -2.20
CA VAL A 190 -1.54 12.53 -2.77
C VAL A 190 -2.19 11.62 -1.73
N PRO A 191 -3.32 10.97 -2.06
CA PRO A 191 -3.96 10.00 -1.18
C PRO A 191 -3.02 8.88 -0.75
N LEU A 192 -3.10 8.52 0.54
CA LEU A 192 -2.31 7.48 1.16
C LEU A 192 -3.22 6.49 1.90
N VAL A 193 -2.92 5.20 1.83
CA VAL A 193 -3.41 4.18 2.75
C VAL A 193 -2.24 3.60 3.54
N SER A 194 -2.41 3.43 4.85
CA SER A 194 -1.36 2.93 5.75
C SER A 194 -1.85 1.69 6.50
N MET A 195 -1.17 0.57 6.29
CA MET A 195 -1.42 -0.66 7.05
C MET A 195 -1.11 -0.44 8.53
N ARG A 196 -0.01 0.25 8.86
CA ARG A 196 0.33 0.61 10.24
C ARG A 196 -0.77 1.47 10.87
N GLY A 197 -1.17 2.54 10.20
CA GLY A 197 -2.22 3.43 10.70
C GLY A 197 -3.53 2.72 11.01
N ALA A 198 -3.88 1.71 10.21
CA ALA A 198 -5.11 0.93 10.39
C ALA A 198 -5.00 -0.15 11.46
N LEU A 199 -3.88 -0.86 11.55
CA LEU A 199 -3.79 -2.11 12.32
C LEU A 199 -3.00 -1.99 13.63
N LEU A 200 -2.17 -0.94 13.81
CA LEU A 200 -1.28 -0.82 14.95
C LEU A 200 -2.01 -0.87 16.30
N GLY A 201 -3.17 -0.21 16.40
CA GLY A 201 -3.98 -0.23 17.62
C GLY A 201 -4.43 -1.65 18.00
N ALA A 202 -4.91 -2.42 17.03
CA ALA A 202 -5.34 -3.81 17.23
C ALA A 202 -4.16 -4.73 17.56
N VAL A 203 -3.00 -4.49 16.94
CA VAL A 203 -1.77 -5.25 17.24
C VAL A 203 -1.29 -4.95 18.66
N ARG A 204 -1.25 -3.68 19.06
CA ARG A 204 -0.82 -3.26 20.41
C ARG A 204 -1.74 -3.80 21.51
N SER A 205 -3.04 -3.83 21.27
CA SER A 205 -4.01 -4.39 22.24
C SER A 205 -4.03 -5.91 22.29
N GLY A 206 -3.29 -6.59 21.39
CA GLY A 206 -3.33 -8.04 21.24
C GLY A 206 -4.59 -8.59 20.56
N ALA A 207 -5.48 -7.71 20.06
CA ALA A 207 -6.67 -8.12 19.31
C ALA A 207 -6.32 -8.70 17.93
N LEU A 208 -5.16 -8.34 17.39
CA LEU A 208 -4.64 -8.86 16.11
C LEU A 208 -3.17 -9.28 16.27
N SER A 209 -2.85 -10.52 15.91
CA SER A 209 -1.46 -10.98 15.89
C SER A 209 -0.81 -10.74 14.53
N ILE A 210 0.46 -10.29 14.51
CA ILE A 210 1.18 -10.02 13.26
C ILE A 210 1.23 -11.26 12.34
N PRO A 211 1.52 -12.49 12.83
CA PRO A 211 1.51 -13.68 11.98
C PRO A 211 0.17 -14.03 11.35
N ALA A 212 -0.94 -13.48 11.83
CA ALA A 212 -2.25 -13.71 11.24
C ALA A 212 -2.39 -13.03 9.86
N PHE A 213 -1.67 -11.94 9.62
CA PHE A 213 -1.78 -11.17 8.38
C PHE A 213 -0.45 -10.93 7.66
N MET A 214 0.68 -11.27 8.29
CA MET A 214 2.02 -11.16 7.70
C MET A 214 2.66 -12.53 7.56
N ARG A 215 3.35 -12.75 6.47
CA ARG A 215 4.14 -13.95 6.21
C ARG A 215 5.53 -13.86 6.84
N ASP A 216 6.10 -12.68 6.77
CA ASP A 216 7.33 -12.27 7.41
C ASP A 216 7.20 -10.78 7.78
N CYS A 217 8.27 -10.16 8.27
CA CYS A 217 8.17 -8.76 8.70
C CYS A 217 7.87 -7.74 7.60
N LYS A 218 7.97 -8.11 6.32
CA LYS A 218 7.76 -7.22 5.16
C LYS A 218 6.58 -7.63 4.30
N HIS A 219 6.42 -8.93 4.08
CA HIS A 219 5.50 -9.45 3.10
C HIS A 219 4.18 -9.84 3.75
N PRO A 220 3.07 -9.20 3.35
CA PRO A 220 1.74 -9.59 3.79
C PRO A 220 1.43 -11.03 3.39
N ALA A 221 0.73 -11.76 4.27
CA ALA A 221 0.02 -12.98 3.94
C ALA A 221 -1.28 -12.65 3.21
N GLY A 222 -2.07 -13.64 2.84
CA GLY A 222 -3.36 -13.45 2.15
C GLY A 222 -4.29 -12.46 2.87
N GLU A 223 -4.32 -12.53 4.20
CA GLU A 223 -5.12 -11.63 5.04
C GLU A 223 -4.57 -10.21 5.04
N GLY A 224 -3.26 -10.04 5.08
CA GLY A 224 -2.64 -8.72 4.96
C GLY A 224 -2.89 -8.07 3.59
N HIS A 225 -2.91 -8.84 2.52
CA HIS A 225 -3.35 -8.35 1.21
C HIS A 225 -4.85 -7.99 1.20
N THR A 226 -5.69 -8.73 1.95
CA THR A 226 -7.12 -8.38 2.12
C THR A 226 -7.27 -7.04 2.83
N TYR A 227 -6.54 -6.81 3.92
CA TYR A 227 -6.58 -5.52 4.62
C TYR A 227 -6.14 -4.35 3.73
N LEU A 228 -5.07 -4.52 2.96
CA LEU A 228 -4.65 -3.48 2.00
C LEU A 228 -5.73 -3.20 0.94
N ALA A 229 -6.38 -4.23 0.42
CA ALA A 229 -7.46 -4.08 -0.55
C ALA A 229 -8.67 -3.35 0.06
N GLN A 230 -9.05 -3.67 1.29
CA GLN A 230 -10.14 -3.02 2.01
C GLN A 230 -9.84 -1.54 2.29
N LEU A 231 -8.61 -1.21 2.72
CA LEU A 231 -8.18 0.17 2.91
C LEU A 231 -8.24 0.98 1.61
N LEU A 232 -7.79 0.38 0.51
CA LEU A 232 -7.88 1.00 -0.81
C LEU A 232 -9.33 1.19 -1.25
N LEU A 233 -10.17 0.17 -1.11
CA LEU A 233 -11.59 0.26 -1.44
C LEU A 233 -12.29 1.34 -0.62
N HIS A 234 -12.04 1.38 0.68
CA HIS A 234 -12.55 2.43 1.56
C HIS A 234 -12.09 3.81 1.09
N ARG A 235 -10.80 4.00 0.80
CA ARG A 235 -10.27 5.28 0.32
C ARG A 235 -10.84 5.71 -1.03
N LEU A 236 -11.10 4.76 -1.93
CA LEU A 236 -11.69 5.02 -3.23
C LEU A 236 -13.16 5.40 -3.13
N LEU A 237 -13.94 4.74 -2.29
CA LEU A 237 -15.39 4.92 -2.21
C LEU A 237 -15.82 6.01 -1.20
N SER A 238 -14.98 6.31 -0.19
CA SER A 238 -15.30 7.36 0.78
C SER A 238 -15.10 8.74 0.17
N PRO A 239 -16.06 9.67 0.32
CA PRO A 239 -15.85 11.06 -0.06
C PRO A 239 -14.70 11.66 0.77
N PRO A 240 -14.00 12.69 0.25
CA PRO A 240 -13.02 13.41 1.04
C PRO A 240 -13.69 13.95 2.32
N ALA A 241 -13.02 13.82 3.45
CA ALA A 241 -13.50 14.44 4.68
C ALA A 241 -13.62 15.95 4.45
N LEU A 242 -14.74 16.55 4.88
CA LEU A 242 -15.06 17.97 4.69
C LEU A 242 -14.12 18.94 5.45
N THR A 243 -12.99 18.51 5.92
CA THR A 243 -12.11 19.20 6.89
C THR A 243 -10.88 19.86 6.30
N GLN A 244 -10.91 20.33 5.05
CA GLN A 244 -9.87 21.29 4.61
C GLN A 244 -10.48 22.32 3.68
N ALA A 245 -10.21 23.59 4.01
CA ALA A 245 -10.51 24.72 3.14
C ALA A 245 -10.01 24.44 1.72
N PRO A 246 -10.72 24.84 0.67
CA PRO A 246 -10.32 24.58 -0.70
C PRO A 246 -8.92 25.15 -0.91
N PRO A 247 -7.97 24.36 -1.48
CA PRO A 247 -6.69 24.91 -1.89
C PRO A 247 -6.95 26.05 -2.87
N ALA A 248 -6.14 27.09 -2.76
CA ALA A 248 -6.18 28.23 -3.64
C ALA A 248 -6.33 27.77 -5.11
N ARG A 249 -7.23 28.38 -5.83
CA ARG A 249 -7.72 28.08 -7.17
C ARG A 249 -6.66 27.54 -8.15
N GLY A 250 -6.44 26.25 -8.16
CA GLY A 250 -5.86 25.54 -9.29
C GLY A 250 -6.99 25.20 -10.27
N HIS A 251 -6.74 25.29 -11.57
CA HIS A 251 -7.74 24.95 -12.58
C HIS A 251 -8.36 23.57 -12.31
N PRO A 252 -9.70 23.44 -12.32
CA PRO A 252 -10.34 22.14 -12.13
C PRO A 252 -9.88 21.20 -13.25
N HIS A 253 -9.27 20.09 -12.87
CA HIS A 253 -9.00 19.02 -13.83
C HIS A 253 -10.33 18.53 -14.37
N LYS A 254 -10.58 18.72 -15.66
CA LYS A 254 -11.73 18.14 -16.33
C LYS A 254 -11.53 16.64 -16.35
N CYS A 255 -12.42 15.89 -15.69
CA CYS A 255 -12.54 14.45 -15.89
C CYS A 255 -12.83 14.20 -17.37
N ARG A 256 -12.02 13.38 -18.03
CA ARG A 256 -12.22 13.01 -19.44
C ARG A 256 -13.14 11.80 -19.53
#